data_bfed80ed3903e8841f067d20d1f94364
#
_entry.id   bfed80ed3903e8841f067d20d1f94364
#
_cell.length_a   1.000
_cell.length_b   1.000
_cell.length_c   1.000
_cell.angle_alpha   90.00
_cell.angle_beta   90.00
_cell.angle_gamma   90.00
#
_symmetry.space_group_name_H-M   'P 1'
#
loop_
_entity.id
_entity.type
_entity.pdbx_description
1 polymer ?
#
loop_
_entity_poly.entity_id
_entity_poly.type
_entity_poly.pdbx_seq_one_letter_code
_entity_poly.pdbx_strand_id
1 'polypeptide(L)'
;MNEILLNVESKEIRYAQLRHGQLYDLVIDRKNSRQITGNIYRGRVTNILHNIQSAFIDINEGENGFIHISDILENTKKYEEMFDMDFDFDEKPSKKSSPKAKDIEQLLNTDQPVLVQVVKEPIGTKGARLTSNVSIAGRYLVLLPNHPHRGVSRKIESPDARDRLKKLIRSFEMPQEMGLICRTASASATTEMLVDEAHDLLRTWEGIVEKFSKANGPVLLFEESDLIKRAVLTCIDKKFDRLLIDDYAMYQRCKQIYQKYAGEHNLNIDFYRDKTPMFERFGVEREIDKAVRRKIWLGSGGYLFFERTEAMHTIDVNSGRSQANSSSGDVEETLVRINLEAAEEIARQIRIRNIGGLIICDFIDMRLKKNQRRVLEKLKDCMKEDSARCTILGMSEFGLVEMTRQRSRESLAQTLYTHCPYCSGTGLVKSHESISVDIERSLKRLILSQNQFGLKLVVHPELSRYLESTDKDYYTKFASKSNAHIEFAVNDTLHLNDYVFYSTLNGQKLDT
;
A
#
# COMPACT_ATOMS: atom_id res chain seq x y z
N MET A 1 23.63 9.73 11.53
CA MET A 1 23.02 10.78 10.72
C MET A 1 21.71 10.24 10.16
N ASN A 2 20.64 10.97 10.34
CA ASN A 2 19.32 10.63 9.83
C ASN A 2 18.99 11.58 8.68
N GLU A 3 18.72 11.05 7.49
CA GLU A 3 18.59 11.83 6.27
C GLU A 3 17.31 11.49 5.53
N ILE A 4 16.76 12.46 4.82
CA ILE A 4 15.71 12.24 3.83
C ILE A 4 16.28 12.60 2.47
N LEU A 5 16.08 11.72 1.49
CA LEU A 5 16.44 11.90 0.11
C LEU A 5 15.16 12.10 -0.72
N LEU A 6 15.11 13.15 -1.52
CA LEU A 6 14.06 13.40 -2.50
C LEU A 6 14.66 13.33 -3.90
N ASN A 7 14.38 12.25 -4.60
CA ASN A 7 14.75 12.09 -6.01
C ASN A 7 13.55 12.44 -6.89
N VAL A 8 13.78 13.34 -7.84
CA VAL A 8 12.73 13.88 -8.70
C VAL A 8 13.01 13.53 -10.14
N GLU A 9 12.19 12.65 -10.70
CA GLU A 9 12.24 12.24 -12.09
C GLU A 9 11.06 12.82 -12.88
N SER A 10 11.12 12.74 -14.21
CA SER A 10 10.06 13.27 -15.07
C SER A 10 8.68 12.63 -14.83
N LYS A 11 8.64 11.36 -14.42
CA LYS A 11 7.43 10.57 -14.26
C LYS A 11 7.09 10.25 -12.80
N GLU A 12 8.05 10.37 -11.88
CA GLU A 12 7.87 10.02 -10.47
C GLU A 12 8.71 10.89 -9.55
N ILE A 13 8.25 11.03 -8.31
CA ILE A 13 9.01 11.59 -7.20
C ILE A 13 9.19 10.48 -6.18
N ARG A 14 10.44 10.24 -5.76
CA ARG A 14 10.77 9.20 -4.79
C ARG A 14 11.30 9.84 -3.51
N TYR A 15 10.78 9.40 -2.41
CA TYR A 15 11.15 9.79 -1.06
C TYR A 15 11.77 8.60 -0.34
N ALA A 16 12.98 8.73 0.15
CA ALA A 16 13.66 7.72 0.95
C ALA A 16 14.09 8.31 2.29
N GLN A 17 13.73 7.64 3.36
CA GLN A 17 14.15 7.96 4.71
C GLN A 17 15.31 7.05 5.11
N LEU A 18 16.47 7.62 5.40
CA LEU A 18 17.63 6.88 5.86
C LEU A 18 17.85 7.12 7.35
N ARG A 19 18.11 6.05 8.10
CA ARG A 19 18.55 6.10 9.49
C ARG A 19 19.88 5.38 9.61
N HIS A 20 20.90 6.07 10.09
CA HIS A 20 22.26 5.54 10.19
C HIS A 20 22.74 4.89 8.86
N GLY A 21 22.36 5.48 7.72
CA GLY A 21 22.70 4.99 6.38
C GLY A 21 21.90 3.80 5.87
N GLN A 22 20.91 3.32 6.64
CA GLN A 22 20.00 2.25 6.19
C GLN A 22 18.63 2.80 5.77
N LEU A 23 18.08 2.27 4.70
CA LEU A 23 16.73 2.60 4.26
C LEU A 23 15.70 2.16 5.28
N TYR A 24 14.92 3.12 5.78
CA TYR A 24 13.90 2.92 6.81
C TYR A 24 12.47 3.00 6.26
N ASP A 25 12.21 3.97 5.37
CA ASP A 25 10.90 4.17 4.72
C ASP A 25 11.11 4.61 3.28
N LEU A 26 10.20 4.21 2.38
CA LEU A 26 10.24 4.52 0.96
C LEU A 26 8.85 4.89 0.47
N VAL A 27 8.76 5.96 -0.29
CA VAL A 27 7.55 6.38 -1.00
C VAL A 27 7.92 6.64 -2.45
N ILE A 28 7.16 6.07 -3.37
CA ILE A 28 7.23 6.35 -4.80
C ILE A 28 5.89 6.95 -5.22
N ASP A 29 5.91 8.19 -5.68
CA ASP A 29 4.74 8.92 -6.15
C ASP A 29 4.87 9.13 -7.66
N ARG A 30 3.97 8.51 -8.43
CA ARG A 30 3.96 8.57 -9.90
C ARG A 30 2.89 9.52 -10.39
N LYS A 31 3.21 10.33 -11.40
CA LYS A 31 2.28 11.28 -11.98
C LYS A 31 0.98 10.66 -12.51
N ASN A 32 1.04 9.38 -12.96
CA ASN A 32 -0.11 8.66 -13.51
C ASN A 32 -0.87 7.82 -12.48
N SER A 33 -0.34 7.64 -11.27
CA SER A 33 -0.99 6.96 -10.15
C SER A 33 -0.87 7.82 -8.89
N ARG A 34 -1.34 9.10 -9.01
CA ARG A 34 -1.32 10.04 -7.90
C ARG A 34 -2.08 9.47 -6.72
N GLN A 35 -1.50 9.61 -5.53
CA GLN A 35 -2.22 9.34 -4.31
C GLN A 35 -3.35 10.37 -4.18
N ILE A 36 -4.57 9.88 -4.18
CA ILE A 36 -5.76 10.73 -4.07
C ILE A 36 -6.36 10.74 -2.67
N THR A 37 -5.81 9.92 -1.74
CA THR A 37 -6.26 9.91 -0.34
C THR A 37 -6.06 11.29 0.29
N GLY A 38 -7.12 11.80 0.93
CA GLY A 38 -7.16 13.14 1.50
C GLY A 38 -7.64 14.21 0.52
N ASN A 39 -7.57 13.97 -0.78
CA ASN A 39 -8.05 14.92 -1.79
C ASN A 39 -9.55 15.15 -1.66
N ILE A 40 -9.96 16.40 -1.90
CA ILE A 40 -11.35 16.80 -1.83
C ILE A 40 -11.85 17.12 -3.24
N TYR A 41 -12.98 16.54 -3.60
CA TYR A 41 -13.58 16.66 -4.90
C TYR A 41 -15.01 17.24 -4.83
N ARG A 42 -15.40 17.96 -5.86
CA ARG A 42 -16.80 18.06 -6.23
C ARG A 42 -17.12 16.80 -7.03
N GLY A 43 -17.92 15.90 -6.46
CA GLY A 43 -18.40 14.72 -7.13
C GLY A 43 -19.84 14.86 -7.59
N ARG A 44 -20.31 13.89 -8.39
CA ARG A 44 -21.69 13.76 -8.84
C ARG A 44 -22.19 12.36 -8.52
N VAL A 45 -23.34 12.25 -7.85
CA VAL A 45 -23.94 10.96 -7.52
C VAL A 45 -24.41 10.28 -8.81
N THR A 46 -23.86 9.10 -9.11
CA THR A 46 -24.21 8.33 -10.32
C THR A 46 -25.24 7.26 -10.06
N ASN A 47 -25.15 6.57 -8.93
CA ASN A 47 -26.07 5.49 -8.58
C ASN A 47 -26.21 5.33 -7.06
N ILE A 48 -27.41 4.96 -6.59
CA ILE A 48 -27.71 4.72 -5.19
C ILE A 48 -28.09 3.25 -5.00
N LEU A 49 -27.44 2.58 -4.05
CA LEU A 49 -27.65 1.17 -3.73
C LEU A 49 -28.34 1.03 -2.38
N HIS A 50 -29.65 0.87 -2.42
CA HIS A 50 -30.53 0.80 -1.23
C HIS A 50 -30.17 -0.37 -0.31
N ASN A 51 -29.93 -1.54 -0.87
CA ASN A 51 -29.70 -2.78 -0.12
C ASN A 51 -28.46 -2.72 0.80
N ILE A 52 -27.46 -1.92 0.42
CA ILE A 52 -26.21 -1.76 1.19
C ILE A 52 -26.04 -0.32 1.71
N GLN A 53 -27.07 0.52 1.61
CA GLN A 53 -27.07 1.90 2.11
C GLN A 53 -25.84 2.69 1.64
N SER A 54 -25.57 2.66 0.34
CA SER A 54 -24.36 3.23 -0.26
C SER A 54 -24.65 3.90 -1.59
N ALA A 55 -23.75 4.78 -2.03
CA ALA A 55 -23.84 5.41 -3.34
C ALA A 55 -22.50 5.38 -4.08
N PHE A 56 -22.58 5.38 -5.40
CA PHE A 56 -21.44 5.63 -6.29
C PHE A 56 -21.40 7.10 -6.70
N ILE A 57 -20.21 7.68 -6.67
CA ILE A 57 -19.97 9.09 -6.95
C ILE A 57 -18.87 9.19 -8.00
N ASP A 58 -19.17 9.85 -9.10
CA ASP A 58 -18.17 10.24 -10.11
C ASP A 58 -17.33 11.40 -9.56
N ILE A 59 -16.03 11.21 -9.47
CA ILE A 59 -15.02 12.19 -9.05
C ILE A 59 -14.04 12.53 -10.17
N ASN A 60 -14.27 12.03 -11.40
CA ASN A 60 -13.42 12.21 -12.58
C ASN A 60 -12.01 11.62 -12.46
N GLU A 61 -11.88 10.49 -11.74
CA GLU A 61 -10.61 9.74 -11.57
C GLU A 61 -10.69 8.31 -12.17
N GLY A 62 -11.46 8.17 -13.25
CA GLY A 62 -11.63 6.91 -13.99
C GLY A 62 -12.74 6.04 -13.40
N GLU A 63 -12.57 5.49 -12.21
CA GLU A 63 -13.57 4.67 -11.53
C GLU A 63 -14.40 5.49 -10.54
N ASN A 64 -15.71 5.18 -10.45
CA ASN A 64 -16.58 5.85 -9.49
C ASN A 64 -16.18 5.54 -8.05
N GLY A 65 -16.11 6.55 -7.21
CA GLY A 65 -15.90 6.37 -5.78
C GLY A 65 -17.14 5.82 -5.07
N PHE A 66 -16.92 5.18 -3.92
CA PHE A 66 -17.95 4.54 -3.10
C PHE A 66 -18.11 5.28 -1.77
N ILE A 67 -19.34 5.65 -1.40
CA ILE A 67 -19.67 6.24 -0.11
C ILE A 67 -20.78 5.42 0.58
N HIS A 68 -20.60 5.14 1.86
CA HIS A 68 -21.61 4.47 2.69
C HIS A 68 -22.35 5.50 3.55
N ILE A 69 -23.61 5.25 3.91
CA ILE A 69 -24.44 6.16 4.72
C ILE A 69 -23.74 6.62 6.01
N SER A 70 -22.95 5.76 6.66
CA SER A 70 -22.16 6.13 7.85
C SER A 70 -21.04 7.14 7.57
N ASP A 71 -20.66 7.32 6.29
CA ASP A 71 -19.66 8.28 5.86
C ASP A 71 -20.28 9.61 5.43
N ILE A 72 -21.63 9.69 5.38
CA ILE A 72 -22.41 10.89 5.09
C ILE A 72 -22.95 11.50 6.40
N LEU A 73 -23.36 10.65 7.34
CA LEU A 73 -23.87 11.08 8.64
C LEU A 73 -22.71 11.43 9.58
N GLU A 74 -22.90 12.49 10.35
CA GLU A 74 -21.98 12.86 11.43
C GLU A 74 -21.77 11.68 12.40
N ASN A 75 -20.57 11.12 12.41
CA ASN A 75 -20.21 10.01 13.28
C ASN A 75 -18.99 10.37 14.12
N THR A 76 -19.23 10.93 15.30
CA THR A 76 -18.21 11.36 16.27
C THR A 76 -17.21 10.25 16.59
N LYS A 77 -17.66 8.99 16.76
CA LYS A 77 -16.79 7.85 17.03
C LYS A 77 -15.77 7.59 15.92
N LYS A 78 -16.15 7.85 14.68
CA LYS A 78 -15.25 7.66 13.52
C LYS A 78 -14.11 8.67 13.50
N TYR A 79 -14.36 9.91 13.93
CA TYR A 79 -13.30 10.90 14.12
C TYR A 79 -12.39 10.55 15.28
N GLU A 80 -12.94 10.07 16.42
CA GLU A 80 -12.14 9.57 17.55
C GLU A 80 -11.17 8.48 17.12
N GLU A 81 -11.63 7.52 16.31
CA GLU A 81 -10.79 6.45 15.78
C GLU A 81 -9.77 6.94 14.75
N MET A 82 -10.17 7.88 13.87
CA MET A 82 -9.31 8.37 12.79
C MET A 82 -8.14 9.20 13.32
N PHE A 83 -8.38 10.01 14.34
CA PHE A 83 -7.39 10.96 14.85
C PHE A 83 -6.79 10.56 16.21
N ASP A 84 -7.16 9.41 16.78
CA ASP A 84 -6.69 8.89 18.08
C ASP A 84 -6.81 9.94 19.20
N MET A 85 -8.05 10.37 19.47
CA MET A 85 -8.32 11.54 20.30
C MET A 85 -9.24 11.29 21.48
N ASP A 86 -9.06 12.11 22.53
CA ASP A 86 -10.06 12.37 23.58
C ASP A 86 -10.81 13.64 23.23
N PHE A 87 -12.10 13.51 23.01
CA PHE A 87 -12.99 14.66 23.02
C PHE A 87 -13.33 15.00 24.48
N ASP A 88 -13.13 16.25 24.86
CA ASP A 88 -13.60 16.72 26.15
C ASP A 88 -15.12 16.88 26.12
N PHE A 89 -15.81 15.90 26.66
CA PHE A 89 -17.25 15.96 26.90
C PHE A 89 -17.54 16.69 28.22
N ASP A 90 -17.21 17.96 28.35
CA ASP A 90 -17.81 18.79 29.40
C ASP A 90 -19.21 19.28 29.01
N GLU A 91 -19.58 19.22 27.74
CA GLU A 91 -20.96 19.32 27.34
C GLU A 91 -21.50 17.92 27.09
N LYS A 92 -22.31 17.40 28.02
CA LYS A 92 -23.14 16.23 27.78
C LYS A 92 -23.80 16.45 26.41
N PRO A 93 -23.62 15.53 25.44
CA PRO A 93 -24.32 15.64 24.18
C PRO A 93 -25.79 15.80 24.57
N SER A 94 -26.39 16.94 24.23
CA SER A 94 -27.82 17.10 24.40
C SER A 94 -28.42 15.83 23.82
N LYS A 95 -29.28 15.15 24.57
CA LYS A 95 -30.04 13.97 24.14
C LYS A 95 -30.97 14.34 22.98
N LYS A 96 -30.45 14.94 21.94
CA LYS A 96 -31.07 14.96 20.62
C LYS A 96 -30.83 13.55 20.08
N SER A 97 -31.91 12.77 20.19
CA SER A 97 -32.11 11.47 19.57
C SER A 97 -31.09 11.18 18.46
N SER A 98 -30.35 10.07 18.63
CA SER A 98 -29.70 9.42 17.48
C SER A 98 -30.68 9.55 16.31
N PRO A 99 -30.33 10.20 15.19
CA PRO A 99 -31.26 10.30 14.09
C PRO A 99 -31.66 8.87 13.75
N LYS A 100 -32.98 8.57 13.81
CA LYS A 100 -33.50 7.32 13.28
C LYS A 100 -32.81 7.11 11.94
N ALA A 101 -32.27 5.91 11.72
CA ALA A 101 -31.52 5.59 10.52
C ALA A 101 -32.29 6.12 9.31
N LYS A 102 -31.80 7.24 8.74
CA LYS A 102 -32.35 7.78 7.52
C LYS A 102 -31.85 6.89 6.41
N ASP A 103 -32.71 6.49 5.51
CA ASP A 103 -32.27 5.81 4.29
C ASP A 103 -31.41 6.74 3.45
N ILE A 104 -30.43 6.19 2.73
CA ILE A 104 -29.52 6.96 1.92
C ILE A 104 -30.22 7.84 0.87
N GLU A 105 -31.38 7.41 0.40
CA GLU A 105 -32.27 8.17 -0.51
C GLU A 105 -32.80 9.47 0.07
N GLN A 106 -32.88 9.58 1.40
CA GLN A 106 -33.29 10.84 2.06
C GLN A 106 -32.13 11.84 2.15
N LEU A 107 -30.90 11.37 1.92
CA LEU A 107 -29.68 12.18 2.04
C LEU A 107 -29.08 12.54 0.69
N LEU A 108 -29.21 11.69 -0.32
CA LEU A 108 -28.62 11.87 -1.64
C LEU A 108 -29.65 11.59 -2.75
N ASN A 109 -29.58 12.38 -3.81
CA ASN A 109 -30.32 12.17 -5.05
C ASN A 109 -29.35 11.88 -6.21
N THR A 110 -29.77 11.12 -7.20
CA THR A 110 -29.01 10.91 -8.43
C THR A 110 -28.75 12.25 -9.12
N ASP A 111 -27.59 12.40 -9.75
CA ASP A 111 -27.07 13.62 -10.37
C ASP A 111 -26.80 14.80 -9.44
N GLN A 112 -27.00 14.64 -8.14
CA GLN A 112 -26.70 15.66 -7.15
C GLN A 112 -25.17 15.90 -7.06
N PRO A 113 -24.73 17.18 -7.10
CA PRO A 113 -23.35 17.53 -6.77
C PRO A 113 -23.11 17.36 -5.26
N VAL A 114 -22.00 16.70 -4.90
CA VAL A 114 -21.62 16.46 -3.51
C VAL A 114 -20.17 16.80 -3.30
N LEU A 115 -19.85 17.35 -2.12
CA LEU A 115 -18.47 17.57 -1.70
C LEU A 115 -18.01 16.33 -0.94
N VAL A 116 -16.95 15.70 -1.43
CA VAL A 116 -16.44 14.43 -0.89
C VAL A 116 -14.94 14.46 -0.76
N GLN A 117 -14.44 13.76 0.25
CA GLN A 117 -13.01 13.50 0.48
C GLN A 117 -12.71 12.02 0.33
N VAL A 118 -11.56 11.71 -0.28
CA VAL A 118 -11.09 10.34 -0.41
C VAL A 118 -10.47 9.86 0.89
N VAL A 119 -10.98 8.73 1.43
CA VAL A 119 -10.48 8.10 2.66
C VAL A 119 -9.52 6.95 2.36
N LYS A 120 -9.75 6.23 1.26
CA LYS A 120 -8.89 5.13 0.82
C LYS A 120 -8.75 5.14 -0.69
N GLU A 121 -7.53 4.81 -1.14
CA GLU A 121 -7.21 4.63 -2.56
C GLU A 121 -8.11 3.59 -3.24
N PRO A 122 -8.36 3.74 -4.54
CA PRO A 122 -8.93 2.68 -5.35
C PRO A 122 -7.99 1.46 -5.34
N ILE A 123 -8.55 0.25 -5.33
CA ILE A 123 -7.76 -0.99 -5.31
C ILE A 123 -8.33 -1.96 -6.34
N GLY A 124 -7.55 -2.27 -7.37
CA GLY A 124 -7.98 -3.12 -8.47
C GLY A 124 -9.18 -2.51 -9.20
N THR A 125 -10.29 -3.24 -9.26
CA THR A 125 -11.56 -2.80 -9.87
C THR A 125 -12.48 -2.04 -8.90
N LYS A 126 -12.04 -1.81 -7.64
CA LYS A 126 -12.85 -1.11 -6.64
C LYS A 126 -12.47 0.36 -6.62
N GLY A 127 -13.43 1.22 -6.83
CA GLY A 127 -13.27 2.68 -6.72
C GLY A 127 -12.86 3.15 -5.32
N ALA A 128 -12.43 4.41 -5.25
CA ALA A 128 -12.00 5.04 -4.00
C ALA A 128 -13.12 5.06 -2.95
N ARG A 129 -12.78 4.89 -1.67
CA ARG A 129 -13.72 5.11 -0.58
C ARG A 129 -13.81 6.59 -0.24
N LEU A 130 -15.02 7.11 -0.22
CA LEU A 130 -15.32 8.52 -0.01
C LEU A 130 -16.01 8.76 1.33
N THR A 131 -15.91 10.01 1.82
CA THR A 131 -16.67 10.54 2.95
C THR A 131 -17.11 11.96 2.67
N SER A 132 -18.27 12.37 3.17
CA SER A 132 -18.68 13.78 3.19
C SER A 132 -18.17 14.53 4.42
N ASN A 133 -17.63 13.80 5.40
CA ASN A 133 -17.03 14.35 6.60
C ASN A 133 -15.60 14.82 6.29
N VAL A 134 -15.49 16.04 5.77
CA VAL A 134 -14.21 16.60 5.33
C VAL A 134 -13.34 16.99 6.51
N SER A 135 -12.05 16.73 6.38
CA SER A 135 -11.01 17.18 7.31
C SER A 135 -9.83 17.76 6.55
N ILE A 136 -9.32 18.90 6.98
CA ILE A 136 -8.14 19.54 6.38
C ILE A 136 -7.01 19.53 7.40
N ALA A 137 -5.96 18.77 7.11
CA ALA A 137 -4.83 18.58 8.02
C ALA A 137 -3.76 19.66 7.80
N GLY A 138 -3.49 20.45 8.86
CA GLY A 138 -2.30 21.26 9.00
C GLY A 138 -1.16 20.46 9.66
N ARG A 139 -0.08 21.15 10.03
CA ARG A 139 1.01 20.60 10.82
C ARG A 139 0.59 20.38 12.28
N TYR A 140 -0.01 21.40 12.86
CA TYR A 140 -0.39 21.45 14.28
C TYR A 140 -1.86 21.16 14.50
N LEU A 141 -2.71 21.55 13.57
CA LEU A 141 -4.16 21.54 13.69
C LEU A 141 -4.79 20.69 12.58
N VAL A 142 -6.01 20.20 12.83
CA VAL A 142 -6.91 19.67 11.81
C VAL A 142 -8.20 20.45 11.88
N LEU A 143 -8.62 21.03 10.77
CA LEU A 143 -9.92 21.70 10.66
C LEU A 143 -10.98 20.66 10.26
N LEU A 144 -12.09 20.68 10.97
CA LEU A 144 -13.31 19.91 10.69
C LEU A 144 -14.43 20.86 10.27
N PRO A 145 -14.62 21.11 8.97
CA PRO A 145 -15.56 22.15 8.53
C PRO A 145 -17.03 21.85 8.86
N ASN A 146 -17.39 20.58 8.91
CA ASN A 146 -18.78 20.14 9.08
C ASN A 146 -19.02 19.45 10.45
N HIS A 147 -18.13 19.70 11.43
CA HIS A 147 -18.24 19.03 12.70
C HIS A 147 -17.77 19.94 13.85
N PRO A 148 -18.64 20.33 14.80
CA PRO A 148 -18.33 21.36 15.79
C PRO A 148 -17.40 20.91 16.92
N HIS A 149 -16.73 19.77 16.78
CA HIS A 149 -15.92 19.19 17.86
C HIS A 149 -14.54 19.82 17.97
N ARG A 150 -14.14 20.10 19.19
CA ARG A 150 -12.82 20.61 19.56
C ARG A 150 -12.08 19.58 20.40
N GLY A 151 -10.88 19.17 19.97
CA GLY A 151 -10.16 18.07 20.61
C GLY A 151 -8.64 18.25 20.66
N VAL A 152 -8.01 17.46 21.52
CA VAL A 152 -6.55 17.42 21.67
C VAL A 152 -6.08 15.97 21.58
N SER A 153 -5.03 15.71 20.78
CA SER A 153 -4.49 14.35 20.58
C SER A 153 -4.15 13.65 21.91
N ARG A 154 -4.52 12.38 22.02
CA ARG A 154 -4.19 11.50 23.18
C ARG A 154 -2.68 11.33 23.36
N LYS A 155 -1.92 11.43 22.28
CA LYS A 155 -0.44 11.28 22.28
C LYS A 155 0.29 12.41 22.94
N ILE A 156 -0.39 13.50 23.34
CA ILE A 156 0.20 14.58 24.14
C ILE A 156 0.12 14.17 25.62
N GLU A 157 1.25 13.73 26.16
CA GLU A 157 1.34 13.20 27.54
C GLU A 157 1.36 14.29 28.60
N SER A 158 1.87 15.49 28.29
CA SER A 158 1.98 16.59 29.25
C SER A 158 0.61 17.19 29.60
N PRO A 159 0.16 17.13 30.86
CA PRO A 159 -1.11 17.71 31.30
C PRO A 159 -1.17 19.22 31.07
N ASP A 160 -0.08 19.94 31.38
CA ASP A 160 -0.02 21.39 31.20
C ASP A 160 -0.15 21.81 29.73
N ALA A 161 0.50 21.07 28.82
CA ALA A 161 0.37 21.31 27.39
C ALA A 161 -1.08 21.04 26.91
N ARG A 162 -1.70 19.97 27.42
CA ARG A 162 -3.11 19.66 27.11
C ARG A 162 -4.06 20.75 27.54
N ASP A 163 -3.91 21.23 28.78
CA ASP A 163 -4.76 22.28 29.34
C ASP A 163 -4.58 23.64 28.62
N ARG A 164 -3.33 23.97 28.28
CA ARG A 164 -3.04 25.13 27.43
C ARG A 164 -3.75 25.05 26.08
N LEU A 165 -3.61 23.91 25.38
CA LEU A 165 -4.20 23.70 24.07
C LEU A 165 -5.74 23.69 24.12
N LYS A 166 -6.34 23.08 25.13
CA LYS A 166 -7.78 23.10 25.36
C LYS A 166 -8.30 24.52 25.54
N LYS A 167 -7.65 25.34 26.37
CA LYS A 167 -8.02 26.75 26.56
C LYS A 167 -7.95 27.52 25.24
N LEU A 168 -6.86 27.32 24.48
CA LEU A 168 -6.67 27.99 23.19
C LEU A 168 -7.77 27.65 22.18
N ILE A 169 -8.08 26.36 21.98
CA ILE A 169 -9.08 25.95 21.02
C ILE A 169 -10.49 26.48 21.42
N ARG A 170 -10.78 26.53 22.72
CA ARG A 170 -12.05 27.05 23.22
C ARG A 170 -12.19 28.55 22.98
N SER A 171 -11.10 29.32 23.11
CA SER A 171 -11.08 30.76 22.89
C SER A 171 -10.99 31.19 21.42
N PHE A 172 -10.69 30.23 20.51
CA PHE A 172 -10.55 30.56 19.10
C PHE A 172 -11.93 30.81 18.45
N GLU A 173 -12.09 32.00 17.89
CA GLU A 173 -13.33 32.39 17.19
C GLU A 173 -13.43 31.71 15.83
N MET A 174 -14.45 30.92 15.63
CA MET A 174 -14.75 30.21 14.40
C MET A 174 -16.25 29.93 14.30
N PRO A 175 -16.79 29.67 13.08
CA PRO A 175 -18.19 29.27 12.91
C PRO A 175 -18.59 28.09 13.81
N GLN A 176 -19.80 28.15 14.36
CA GLN A 176 -20.28 27.17 15.34
C GLN A 176 -20.33 25.72 14.81
N GLU A 177 -20.43 25.58 13.50
CA GLU A 177 -20.51 24.27 12.82
C GLU A 177 -19.12 23.65 12.59
N MET A 178 -18.05 24.38 12.86
CA MET A 178 -16.68 23.95 12.60
C MET A 178 -15.97 23.53 13.88
N GLY A 179 -15.07 22.57 13.75
CA GLY A 179 -14.24 22.07 14.83
C GLY A 179 -12.74 22.16 14.51
N LEU A 180 -11.96 22.16 15.55
CA LEU A 180 -10.49 22.16 15.51
C LEU A 180 -9.93 21.08 16.40
N ILE A 181 -8.89 20.43 15.88
CA ILE A 181 -8.19 19.36 16.57
C ILE A 181 -6.71 19.68 16.67
N CYS A 182 -6.14 19.66 17.90
CA CYS A 182 -4.70 19.76 18.11
C CYS A 182 -4.02 18.42 17.89
N ARG A 183 -3.07 18.37 16.96
CA ARG A 183 -2.19 17.23 16.72
C ARG A 183 -1.06 17.17 17.75
N THR A 184 -0.32 16.08 17.79
CA THR A 184 0.80 15.89 18.72
C THR A 184 1.87 17.01 18.60
N ALA A 185 2.13 17.49 17.38
CA ALA A 185 3.07 18.59 17.13
C ALA A 185 2.65 19.92 17.79
N SER A 186 1.38 20.12 18.14
CA SER A 186 0.91 21.34 18.83
C SER A 186 1.51 21.52 20.22
N ALA A 187 1.97 20.43 20.85
CA ALA A 187 2.53 20.49 22.21
C ALA A 187 3.70 21.48 22.33
N SER A 188 4.54 21.54 21.29
CA SER A 188 5.72 22.41 21.21
C SER A 188 5.49 23.72 20.46
N ALA A 189 4.31 23.95 19.86
CA ALA A 189 4.01 25.15 19.11
C ALA A 189 3.65 26.33 20.01
N THR A 190 3.99 27.54 19.58
CA THR A 190 3.55 28.79 20.23
C THR A 190 2.07 29.04 19.93
N THR A 191 1.43 29.89 20.73
CA THR A 191 0.04 30.28 20.50
C THR A 191 -0.14 30.95 19.15
N GLU A 192 0.79 31.82 18.77
CA GLU A 192 0.81 32.53 17.50
C GLU A 192 0.82 31.58 16.30
N MET A 193 1.74 30.58 16.31
CA MET A 193 1.81 29.56 15.26
C MET A 193 0.50 28.80 15.10
N LEU A 194 -0.19 28.49 16.21
CA LEU A 194 -1.46 27.79 16.19
C LEU A 194 -2.59 28.65 15.62
N VAL A 195 -2.63 29.92 16.00
CA VAL A 195 -3.61 30.90 15.50
C VAL A 195 -3.42 31.15 14.01
N ASP A 196 -2.17 31.33 13.56
CA ASP A 196 -1.85 31.54 12.14
C ASP A 196 -2.24 30.33 11.30
N GLU A 197 -1.95 29.09 11.77
CA GLU A 197 -2.35 27.90 11.05
C GLU A 197 -3.87 27.71 11.02
N ALA A 198 -4.58 28.05 12.10
CA ALA A 198 -6.03 28.00 12.13
C ALA A 198 -6.64 28.94 11.07
N HIS A 199 -6.13 30.17 10.94
CA HIS A 199 -6.56 31.10 9.89
C HIS A 199 -6.22 30.59 8.49
N ASP A 200 -5.03 29.99 8.29
CA ASP A 200 -4.64 29.41 7.00
C ASP A 200 -5.57 28.25 6.60
N LEU A 201 -5.97 27.39 7.56
CA LEU A 201 -6.91 26.29 7.32
C LEU A 201 -8.31 26.81 6.98
N LEU A 202 -8.79 27.85 7.66
CA LEU A 202 -10.07 28.48 7.36
C LEU A 202 -10.07 29.10 5.94
N ARG A 203 -9.02 29.84 5.57
CA ARG A 203 -8.86 30.36 4.19
C ARG A 203 -8.83 29.26 3.14
N THR A 204 -8.16 28.13 3.46
CA THR A 204 -8.14 26.97 2.56
C THR A 204 -9.55 26.41 2.35
N TRP A 205 -10.33 26.28 3.44
CA TRP A 205 -11.71 25.84 3.36
C TRP A 205 -12.60 26.79 2.55
N GLU A 206 -12.49 28.09 2.79
CA GLU A 206 -13.22 29.13 2.01
C GLU A 206 -12.93 29.00 0.51
N GLY A 207 -11.64 28.80 0.15
CA GLY A 207 -11.23 28.56 -1.23
C GLY A 207 -11.81 27.27 -1.83
N ILE A 208 -11.97 26.21 -1.05
CA ILE A 208 -12.61 24.95 -1.48
C ILE A 208 -14.09 25.19 -1.76
N VAL A 209 -14.80 25.87 -0.86
CA VAL A 209 -16.23 26.19 -1.01
C VAL A 209 -16.47 27.10 -2.24
N GLU A 210 -15.60 28.08 -2.44
CA GLU A 210 -15.67 28.95 -3.61
C GLU A 210 -15.48 28.17 -4.92
N LYS A 211 -14.49 27.29 -4.98
CA LYS A 211 -14.27 26.41 -6.14
C LYS A 211 -15.44 25.45 -6.36
N PHE A 212 -16.01 24.90 -5.29
CA PHE A 212 -17.18 24.01 -5.38
C PHE A 212 -18.37 24.72 -6.01
N SER A 213 -18.64 25.97 -5.61
CA SER A 213 -19.76 26.74 -6.13
C SER A 213 -19.60 27.15 -7.60
N LYS A 214 -18.35 27.38 -8.05
CA LYS A 214 -18.04 27.79 -9.43
C LYS A 214 -17.94 26.64 -10.42
N ALA A 215 -17.70 25.43 -9.95
CA ALA A 215 -17.49 24.27 -10.81
C ALA A 215 -18.81 23.72 -11.37
N ASN A 216 -18.80 23.25 -12.63
CA ASN A 216 -19.98 22.74 -13.34
C ASN A 216 -19.99 21.21 -13.49
N GLY A 217 -19.07 20.48 -12.86
CA GLY A 217 -18.97 19.02 -12.96
C GLY A 217 -18.04 18.42 -11.91
N PRO A 218 -17.78 17.11 -11.96
CA PRO A 218 -16.79 16.47 -11.10
C PRO A 218 -15.40 17.06 -11.33
N VAL A 219 -14.76 17.56 -10.26
CA VAL A 219 -13.44 18.21 -10.33
C VAL A 219 -12.72 18.17 -8.99
N LEU A 220 -11.39 18.09 -9.02
CA LEU A 220 -10.51 18.24 -7.86
C LEU A 220 -10.59 19.68 -7.32
N LEU A 221 -10.93 19.83 -6.04
CA LEU A 221 -11.01 21.12 -5.34
C LEU A 221 -9.78 21.40 -4.49
N PHE A 222 -9.25 20.35 -3.85
CA PHE A 222 -8.11 20.43 -2.96
C PHE A 222 -7.28 19.15 -3.05
N GLU A 223 -5.97 19.29 -3.16
CA GLU A 223 -4.98 18.22 -3.17
C GLU A 223 -4.27 18.16 -1.81
N GLU A 224 -4.48 17.06 -1.05
CA GLU A 224 -3.90 16.88 0.29
C GLU A 224 -2.42 16.47 0.22
N SER A 225 -2.05 15.61 -0.73
CA SER A 225 -0.73 15.00 -0.77
C SER A 225 0.29 15.83 -1.54
N ASP A 226 1.06 16.61 -0.82
CA ASP A 226 2.32 17.17 -1.29
C ASP A 226 3.49 16.42 -0.63
N LEU A 227 4.06 15.45 -1.35
CA LEU A 227 5.18 14.64 -0.86
C LEU A 227 6.37 15.51 -0.41
N ILE A 228 6.57 16.65 -1.05
CA ILE A 228 7.64 17.60 -0.74
C ILE A 228 7.37 18.29 0.60
N LYS A 229 6.15 18.81 0.78
CA LYS A 229 5.73 19.40 2.06
C LYS A 229 5.82 18.36 3.18
N ARG A 230 5.35 17.15 2.93
CA ARG A 230 5.45 16.03 3.88
C ARG A 230 6.89 15.69 4.24
N ALA A 231 7.82 15.69 3.28
CA ALA A 231 9.24 15.44 3.53
C ALA A 231 9.84 16.50 4.48
N VAL A 232 9.62 17.78 4.19
CA VAL A 232 10.11 18.88 5.03
C VAL A 232 9.53 18.80 6.45
N LEU A 233 8.21 18.62 6.58
CA LEU A 233 7.55 18.50 7.88
C LEU A 233 8.04 17.29 8.66
N THR A 234 8.25 16.14 8.00
CA THR A 234 8.82 14.94 8.63
C THR A 234 10.23 15.20 9.15
N CYS A 235 11.06 15.93 8.38
CA CYS A 235 12.39 16.33 8.86
C CYS A 235 12.33 17.15 10.15
N ILE A 236 11.41 18.10 10.21
CA ILE A 236 11.26 18.97 11.39
C ILE A 236 10.71 18.18 12.59
N ASP A 237 9.63 17.41 12.40
CA ASP A 237 8.93 16.72 13.49
C ASP A 237 9.75 15.57 14.09
N LYS A 238 10.48 14.83 13.26
CA LYS A 238 11.34 13.72 13.68
C LYS A 238 12.81 14.11 13.86
N LYS A 239 13.13 15.40 13.78
CA LYS A 239 14.47 15.97 13.98
C LYS A 239 15.54 15.29 13.12
N PHE A 240 15.29 15.21 11.80
CA PHE A 240 16.28 14.74 10.85
C PHE A 240 17.42 15.75 10.69
N ASP A 241 18.63 15.24 10.46
CA ASP A 241 19.83 16.08 10.34
C ASP A 241 19.89 16.77 8.96
N ARG A 242 19.39 16.09 7.92
CA ARG A 242 19.57 16.53 6.53
C ARG A 242 18.39 16.16 5.64
N LEU A 243 18.04 17.07 4.70
CA LEU A 243 17.17 16.85 3.55
C LEU A 243 17.98 17.10 2.27
N LEU A 244 18.13 16.09 1.42
CA LEU A 244 18.90 16.16 0.18
C LEU A 244 17.96 16.01 -1.02
N ILE A 245 18.08 16.90 -2.00
CA ILE A 245 17.19 16.96 -3.17
C ILE A 245 18.03 17.08 -4.44
N ASP A 246 17.69 16.36 -5.50
CA ASP A 246 18.40 16.37 -6.80
C ASP A 246 17.73 17.22 -7.89
N ASP A 247 16.60 17.86 -7.59
CA ASP A 247 15.96 18.86 -8.45
C ASP A 247 16.03 20.27 -7.84
N TYR A 248 16.48 21.24 -8.63
CA TYR A 248 16.71 22.60 -8.13
C TYR A 248 15.41 23.35 -7.79
N ALA A 249 14.35 23.16 -8.60
CA ALA A 249 13.08 23.83 -8.33
C ALA A 249 12.45 23.32 -7.03
N MET A 250 12.48 22.00 -6.83
CA MET A 250 11.99 21.36 -5.60
C MET A 250 12.85 21.71 -4.39
N TYR A 251 14.18 21.85 -4.55
CA TYR A 251 15.07 22.35 -3.51
C TYR A 251 14.65 23.76 -3.03
N GLN A 252 14.39 24.69 -3.95
CA GLN A 252 13.92 26.03 -3.60
C GLN A 252 12.56 25.98 -2.88
N ARG A 253 11.65 25.13 -3.36
CA ARG A 253 10.35 24.92 -2.72
C ARG A 253 10.49 24.35 -1.30
N CYS A 254 11.37 23.37 -1.09
CA CYS A 254 11.66 22.85 0.26
C CYS A 254 12.17 23.94 1.21
N LYS A 255 13.04 24.84 0.75
CA LYS A 255 13.51 25.98 1.53
C LYS A 255 12.38 26.94 1.93
N GLN A 256 11.50 27.28 1.00
CA GLN A 256 10.34 28.14 1.27
C GLN A 256 9.41 27.52 2.31
N ILE A 257 9.12 26.21 2.17
CA ILE A 257 8.30 25.48 3.14
C ILE A 257 9.01 25.46 4.51
N TYR A 258 10.31 25.17 4.53
CA TYR A 258 11.07 25.14 5.76
C TYR A 258 11.07 26.51 6.48
N GLN A 259 11.28 27.61 5.76
CA GLN A 259 11.22 28.95 6.33
C GLN A 259 9.88 29.28 7.01
N LYS A 260 8.77 28.79 6.44
CA LYS A 260 7.43 28.96 7.03
C LYS A 260 7.23 28.16 8.33
N TYR A 261 7.85 26.98 8.44
CA TYR A 261 7.62 26.03 9.53
C TYR A 261 8.87 25.80 10.41
N ALA A 262 9.98 26.46 10.12
CA ALA A 262 11.21 26.33 10.89
C ALA A 262 10.96 26.76 12.34
N GLY A 263 11.13 25.84 13.28
CA GLY A 263 11.20 26.12 14.70
C GLY A 263 12.67 26.23 15.14
N GLU A 264 12.97 25.77 16.34
CA GLU A 264 14.34 25.72 16.87
C GLU A 264 15.24 24.65 16.22
N HIS A 265 14.67 23.76 15.40
CA HIS A 265 15.42 22.68 14.76
C HIS A 265 16.19 23.18 13.54
N ASN A 266 17.52 23.02 13.58
CA ASN A 266 18.39 23.38 12.45
C ASN A 266 18.51 22.22 11.46
N LEU A 267 17.67 22.24 10.42
CA LEU A 267 17.67 21.25 9.33
C LEU A 267 18.58 21.71 8.19
N ASN A 268 19.54 20.89 7.80
CA ASN A 268 20.35 21.13 6.60
C ASN A 268 19.57 20.70 5.36
N ILE A 269 19.22 21.67 4.50
CA ILE A 269 18.60 21.41 3.21
C ILE A 269 19.63 21.62 2.12
N ASP A 270 20.04 20.56 1.44
CA ASP A 270 21.12 20.56 0.46
C ASP A 270 20.62 20.17 -0.93
N PHE A 271 21.23 20.79 -1.93
CA PHE A 271 21.04 20.41 -3.32
C PHE A 271 22.12 19.41 -3.75
N TYR A 272 21.69 18.24 -4.24
CA TYR A 272 22.59 17.20 -4.72
C TYR A 272 23.15 17.54 -6.10
N ARG A 273 24.49 17.51 -6.25
CA ARG A 273 25.19 17.92 -7.51
C ARG A 273 26.13 16.88 -8.07
N ASP A 274 26.18 15.68 -7.49
CA ASP A 274 27.07 14.62 -7.97
C ASP A 274 26.59 14.08 -9.32
N LYS A 275 27.53 13.50 -10.09
CA LYS A 275 27.22 12.82 -11.37
C LYS A 275 26.55 11.46 -11.19
N THR A 276 26.83 10.79 -10.08
CA THR A 276 26.20 9.51 -9.75
C THR A 276 24.76 9.75 -9.30
N PRO A 277 23.75 9.04 -9.80
CA PRO A 277 22.39 9.16 -9.33
C PRO A 277 22.30 9.04 -7.80
N MET A 278 21.51 9.91 -7.17
CA MET A 278 21.49 10.04 -5.70
C MET A 278 21.12 8.72 -5.01
N PHE A 279 20.08 8.03 -5.46
CA PHE A 279 19.63 6.78 -4.85
C PHE A 279 20.66 5.64 -5.03
N GLU A 280 21.41 5.64 -6.14
CA GLU A 280 22.51 4.69 -6.36
C GLU A 280 23.66 4.95 -5.36
N ARG A 281 24.09 6.23 -5.24
CA ARG A 281 25.17 6.64 -4.33
C ARG A 281 24.90 6.29 -2.88
N PHE A 282 23.66 6.47 -2.42
CA PHE A 282 23.23 6.16 -1.05
C PHE A 282 22.80 4.69 -0.87
N GLY A 283 22.92 3.85 -1.90
CA GLY A 283 22.58 2.43 -1.86
C GLY A 283 21.09 2.14 -1.78
N VAL A 284 20.23 3.14 -1.97
CA VAL A 284 18.76 3.00 -1.90
C VAL A 284 18.25 2.07 -3.00
N GLU A 285 18.80 2.16 -4.23
CA GLU A 285 18.40 1.25 -5.32
C GLU A 285 18.60 -0.23 -4.95
N ARG A 286 19.72 -0.56 -4.30
CA ARG A 286 19.99 -1.94 -3.85
C ARG A 286 18.97 -2.41 -2.80
N GLU A 287 18.54 -1.52 -1.92
CA GLU A 287 17.51 -1.83 -0.91
C GLU A 287 16.12 -1.98 -1.56
N ILE A 288 15.81 -1.21 -2.60
CA ILE A 288 14.60 -1.36 -3.41
C ILE A 288 14.61 -2.74 -4.09
N ASP A 289 15.71 -3.10 -4.75
CA ASP A 289 15.87 -4.41 -5.38
C ASP A 289 15.72 -5.59 -4.39
N LYS A 290 16.26 -5.43 -3.19
CA LYS A 290 16.06 -6.43 -2.13
C LYS A 290 14.60 -6.49 -1.68
N ALA A 291 13.97 -5.34 -1.53
CA ALA A 291 12.59 -5.25 -1.03
C ALA A 291 11.54 -5.85 -1.97
N VAL A 292 11.86 -6.13 -3.23
CA VAL A 292 10.96 -6.84 -4.16
C VAL A 292 11.24 -8.34 -4.24
N ARG A 293 12.35 -8.82 -3.65
CA ARG A 293 12.67 -10.26 -3.62
C ARG A 293 11.83 -10.96 -2.56
N ARG A 294 11.47 -12.22 -2.83
CA ARG A 294 10.78 -13.07 -1.85
C ARG A 294 11.67 -13.43 -0.67
N LYS A 295 12.98 -13.67 -0.91
CA LYS A 295 13.96 -14.12 0.09
C LYS A 295 14.90 -12.98 0.49
N ILE A 296 15.05 -12.77 1.80
CA ILE A 296 15.97 -11.80 2.40
C ILE A 296 16.88 -12.51 3.39
N TRP A 297 18.19 -12.35 3.22
CA TRP A 297 19.18 -12.89 4.15
C TRP A 297 19.37 -11.99 5.35
N LEU A 298 19.51 -12.59 6.52
CA LEU A 298 19.87 -11.95 7.78
C LEU A 298 21.39 -12.02 7.99
N GLY A 299 21.94 -11.08 8.74
CA GLY A 299 23.37 -11.04 9.09
C GLY A 299 23.81 -12.26 9.90
N SER A 300 22.90 -12.83 10.71
CA SER A 300 23.12 -14.08 11.46
C SER A 300 23.20 -15.33 10.59
N GLY A 301 22.96 -15.24 9.27
CA GLY A 301 22.94 -16.37 8.34
C GLY A 301 21.58 -17.07 8.20
N GLY A 302 20.55 -16.61 8.93
CA GLY A 302 19.16 -16.95 8.69
C GLY A 302 18.59 -16.19 7.49
N TYR A 303 17.35 -16.42 7.16
CA TYR A 303 16.66 -15.67 6.11
C TYR A 303 15.15 -15.59 6.34
N LEU A 304 14.55 -14.56 5.78
CA LEU A 304 13.11 -14.33 5.72
C LEU A 304 12.58 -14.74 4.35
N PHE A 305 11.38 -15.28 4.33
CA PHE A 305 10.67 -15.57 3.10
C PHE A 305 9.31 -14.88 3.10
N PHE A 306 9.07 -14.01 2.12
CA PHE A 306 7.85 -13.21 2.00
C PHE A 306 6.96 -13.79 0.91
N GLU A 307 5.73 -14.15 1.26
CA GLU A 307 4.72 -14.57 0.31
C GLU A 307 3.44 -13.75 0.45
N ARG A 308 2.72 -13.67 -0.64
CA ARG A 308 1.43 -13.01 -0.70
C ARG A 308 0.39 -13.99 -1.22
N THR A 309 -0.66 -14.21 -0.44
CA THR A 309 -1.90 -14.85 -0.89
C THR A 309 -2.88 -13.77 -1.37
N GLU A 310 -4.08 -14.16 -1.77
CA GLU A 310 -5.13 -13.20 -2.14
C GLU A 310 -5.51 -12.27 -0.97
N ALA A 311 -5.64 -12.80 0.24
CA ALA A 311 -6.17 -12.10 1.40
C ALA A 311 -5.14 -11.63 2.42
N MET A 312 -3.93 -12.25 2.45
CA MET A 312 -2.96 -12.01 3.50
C MET A 312 -1.52 -12.09 2.99
N HIS A 313 -0.58 -11.63 3.83
CA HIS A 313 0.84 -11.83 3.66
C HIS A 313 1.37 -12.81 4.70
N THR A 314 2.26 -13.71 4.30
CA THR A 314 2.97 -14.61 5.20
C THR A 314 4.47 -14.31 5.15
N ILE A 315 5.11 -14.36 6.31
CA ILE A 315 6.53 -14.10 6.48
C ILE A 315 7.09 -15.25 7.30
N ASP A 316 7.92 -16.08 6.68
CA ASP A 316 8.54 -17.25 7.29
C ASP A 316 10.00 -16.95 7.67
N VAL A 317 10.42 -17.33 8.87
CA VAL A 317 11.76 -17.14 9.41
C VAL A 317 12.50 -18.46 9.42
N ASN A 318 13.61 -18.51 8.69
CA ASN A 318 14.44 -19.71 8.56
C ASN A 318 15.83 -19.50 9.17
N SER A 319 16.33 -20.49 9.91
CA SER A 319 17.66 -20.47 10.56
C SER A 319 18.83 -20.58 9.59
N GLY A 320 18.59 -21.04 8.34
CA GLY A 320 19.65 -21.21 7.36
C GLY A 320 20.73 -22.20 7.83
N ARG A 321 21.99 -21.85 7.56
CA ARG A 321 23.16 -22.66 7.95
C ARG A 321 23.65 -22.38 9.38
N SER A 322 23.07 -21.48 10.10
CA SER A 322 23.50 -21.03 11.43
C SER A 322 23.39 -22.16 12.50
N GLN A 323 22.49 -23.13 12.29
CA GLN A 323 22.35 -24.29 13.19
C GLN A 323 23.51 -25.27 13.10
N ALA A 324 24.22 -25.37 11.98
CA ALA A 324 25.26 -26.35 11.74
C ALA A 324 26.53 -26.15 12.61
N ASN A 325 26.70 -24.95 13.18
CA ASN A 325 27.92 -24.56 13.91
C ASN A 325 27.71 -24.42 15.43
N SER A 326 26.52 -24.76 15.96
CA SER A 326 26.21 -24.57 17.38
C SER A 326 26.40 -25.87 18.16
N SER A 327 27.19 -25.87 19.26
CA SER A 327 27.24 -26.94 20.24
C SER A 327 25.88 -27.06 20.97
N SER A 328 25.48 -28.23 21.38
CA SER A 328 24.12 -28.58 21.85
C SER A 328 23.56 -27.78 23.04
N GLY A 329 24.36 -26.93 23.71
CA GLY A 329 23.91 -26.04 24.78
C GLY A 329 23.54 -24.61 24.31
N ASP A 330 23.87 -24.28 23.08
CA ASP A 330 23.82 -22.92 22.52
C ASP A 330 22.72 -22.72 21.46
N VAL A 331 21.96 -23.79 21.14
CA VAL A 331 21.01 -23.82 20.04
C VAL A 331 19.84 -22.85 20.30
N GLU A 332 19.23 -22.91 21.50
CA GLU A 332 18.07 -22.06 21.85
C GLU A 332 18.46 -20.57 21.80
N GLU A 333 19.62 -20.17 22.31
CA GLU A 333 20.09 -18.79 22.29
C GLU A 333 20.38 -18.29 20.86
N THR A 334 20.93 -19.17 20.02
CA THR A 334 21.12 -18.91 18.60
C THR A 334 19.79 -18.68 17.88
N LEU A 335 18.76 -19.50 18.13
CA LEU A 335 17.43 -19.32 17.56
C LEU A 335 16.77 -18.01 18.01
N VAL A 336 16.89 -17.69 19.30
CA VAL A 336 16.40 -16.41 19.84
C VAL A 336 17.08 -15.22 19.17
N ARG A 337 18.40 -15.26 18.97
CA ARG A 337 19.14 -14.20 18.29
C ARG A 337 18.67 -14.01 16.85
N ILE A 338 18.47 -15.12 16.10
CA ILE A 338 17.94 -15.06 14.74
C ILE A 338 16.55 -14.48 14.73
N ASN A 339 15.66 -14.91 15.63
CA ASN A 339 14.29 -14.40 15.72
C ASN A 339 14.23 -12.93 16.12
N LEU A 340 15.11 -12.44 16.97
CA LEU A 340 15.20 -11.01 17.33
C LEU A 340 15.65 -10.16 16.15
N GLU A 341 16.66 -10.61 15.39
CA GLU A 341 17.09 -9.96 14.15
C GLU A 341 15.99 -10.02 13.09
N ALA A 342 15.31 -11.16 12.97
CA ALA A 342 14.16 -11.33 12.09
C ALA A 342 13.05 -10.34 12.41
N ALA A 343 12.72 -10.12 13.68
CA ALA A 343 11.68 -9.18 14.11
C ALA A 343 12.02 -7.74 13.69
N GLU A 344 13.28 -7.32 13.79
CA GLU A 344 13.73 -5.99 13.30
C GLU A 344 13.59 -5.86 11.78
N GLU A 345 14.11 -6.86 11.05
CA GLU A 345 14.09 -6.84 9.60
C GLU A 345 12.68 -6.99 9.05
N ILE A 346 11.80 -7.81 9.66
CA ILE A 346 10.38 -7.91 9.31
C ILE A 346 9.72 -6.54 9.42
N ALA A 347 9.87 -5.85 10.55
CA ALA A 347 9.29 -4.53 10.75
C ALA A 347 9.80 -3.52 9.71
N ARG A 348 11.09 -3.55 9.38
CA ARG A 348 11.71 -2.71 8.35
C ARG A 348 11.15 -3.01 6.97
N GLN A 349 11.09 -4.28 6.60
CA GLN A 349 10.60 -4.73 5.30
C GLN A 349 9.10 -4.47 5.10
N ILE A 350 8.28 -4.62 6.13
CA ILE A 350 6.86 -4.27 6.09
C ILE A 350 6.68 -2.79 5.72
N ARG A 351 7.50 -1.88 6.26
CA ARG A 351 7.46 -0.45 5.95
C ARG A 351 7.93 -0.16 4.53
N ILE A 352 9.11 -0.64 4.13
CA ILE A 352 9.69 -0.39 2.81
C ILE A 352 8.80 -0.95 1.71
N ARG A 353 8.31 -2.18 1.87
CA ARG A 353 7.40 -2.84 0.93
C ARG A 353 5.98 -2.29 0.96
N ASN A 354 5.66 -1.48 1.96
CA ASN A 354 4.31 -1.02 2.26
C ASN A 354 3.29 -2.17 2.31
N ILE A 355 3.64 -3.25 3.00
CA ILE A 355 2.75 -4.40 3.23
C ILE A 355 1.64 -3.97 4.18
N GLY A 356 0.39 -4.29 3.85
CA GLY A 356 -0.76 -4.00 4.70
C GLY A 356 -1.87 -5.04 4.56
N GLY A 357 -2.84 -4.99 5.44
CA GLY A 357 -3.87 -6.01 5.62
C GLY A 357 -3.47 -7.00 6.72
N LEU A 358 -3.91 -8.24 6.62
CA LEU A 358 -3.54 -9.32 7.53
C LEU A 358 -2.12 -9.83 7.20
N ILE A 359 -1.29 -9.94 8.22
CA ILE A 359 0.10 -10.42 8.11
C ILE A 359 0.31 -11.49 9.16
N ILE A 360 0.88 -12.63 8.77
CA ILE A 360 1.23 -13.72 9.65
C ILE A 360 2.75 -13.89 9.60
N CYS A 361 3.40 -13.83 10.75
CA CYS A 361 4.83 -14.06 10.89
C CYS A 361 5.05 -15.41 11.57
N ASP A 362 5.77 -16.30 10.91
CA ASP A 362 6.16 -17.62 11.41
C ASP A 362 7.59 -17.56 11.91
N PHE A 363 7.75 -17.49 13.24
CA PHE A 363 9.06 -17.45 13.88
C PHE A 363 9.57 -18.85 14.15
N ILE A 364 10.89 -19.01 14.15
CA ILE A 364 11.52 -20.30 14.49
C ILE A 364 11.09 -20.70 15.90
N ASP A 365 10.70 -21.96 16.07
CA ASP A 365 10.24 -22.52 17.34
C ASP A 365 11.20 -22.28 18.49
N MET A 366 10.67 -21.77 19.60
CA MET A 366 11.39 -21.52 20.84
C MET A 366 10.70 -22.27 21.98
N ARG A 367 11.47 -23.02 22.77
CA ARG A 367 10.96 -23.82 23.89
C ARG A 367 10.50 -22.96 25.07
N LEU A 368 11.22 -21.87 25.35
CA LEU A 368 11.00 -21.05 26.53
C LEU A 368 10.02 -19.91 26.22
N LYS A 369 8.87 -19.87 26.90
CA LYS A 369 7.88 -18.75 26.79
C LYS A 369 8.50 -17.36 27.05
N LYS A 370 9.55 -17.28 27.87
CA LYS A 370 10.30 -16.03 28.09
C LYS A 370 10.93 -15.53 26.78
N ASN A 371 11.50 -16.41 25.97
CA ASN A 371 12.12 -16.08 24.69
C ASN A 371 11.08 -15.67 23.66
N GLN A 372 9.96 -16.38 23.60
CA GLN A 372 8.81 -16.02 22.76
C GLN A 372 8.31 -14.59 23.06
N ARG A 373 8.19 -14.23 24.35
CA ARG A 373 7.81 -12.87 24.77
C ARG A 373 8.84 -11.82 24.34
N ARG A 374 10.14 -12.09 24.49
CA ARG A 374 11.21 -11.18 24.05
C ARG A 374 11.12 -10.87 22.54
N VAL A 375 10.89 -11.88 21.71
CA VAL A 375 10.74 -11.69 20.26
C VAL A 375 9.50 -10.89 19.92
N LEU A 376 8.36 -11.21 20.57
CA LEU A 376 7.10 -10.49 20.38
C LEU A 376 7.23 -8.99 20.80
N GLU A 377 7.85 -8.72 21.96
CA GLU A 377 8.09 -7.34 22.43
C GLU A 377 8.99 -6.59 21.47
N LYS A 378 10.06 -7.22 20.96
CA LYS A 378 10.94 -6.63 19.97
C LYS A 378 10.20 -6.24 18.68
N LEU A 379 9.36 -7.13 18.16
CA LEU A 379 8.52 -6.83 16.99
C LEU A 379 7.58 -5.64 17.27
N LYS A 380 6.90 -5.65 18.42
CA LYS A 380 6.02 -4.56 18.83
C LYS A 380 6.76 -3.23 18.93
N ASP A 381 7.94 -3.22 19.53
CA ASP A 381 8.75 -2.01 19.67
C ASP A 381 9.21 -1.47 18.30
N CYS A 382 9.65 -2.34 17.39
CA CYS A 382 10.04 -1.94 16.05
C CYS A 382 8.87 -1.41 15.21
N MET A 383 7.64 -1.84 15.51
CA MET A 383 6.43 -1.36 14.82
C MET A 383 5.78 -0.12 15.44
N LYS A 384 6.16 0.31 16.66
CA LYS A 384 5.63 1.54 17.29
C LYS A 384 5.87 2.81 16.47
N GLU A 385 6.97 2.83 15.73
CA GLU A 385 7.37 3.99 14.92
C GLU A 385 6.73 3.98 13.50
N ASP A 386 5.96 2.95 13.16
CA ASP A 386 5.26 2.90 11.87
C ASP A 386 4.19 4.00 11.82
N SER A 387 4.15 4.72 10.70
CA SER A 387 3.12 5.73 10.48
C SER A 387 1.71 5.13 10.28
N ALA A 388 1.63 3.86 9.86
CA ALA A 388 0.38 3.15 9.71
C ALA A 388 -0.06 2.50 11.03
N ARG A 389 -1.37 2.47 11.26
CA ARG A 389 -1.94 1.82 12.45
C ARG A 389 -1.72 0.31 12.36
N CYS A 390 -1.04 -0.25 13.36
CA CYS A 390 -0.75 -1.67 13.48
C CYS A 390 -1.40 -2.24 14.74
N THR A 391 -1.96 -3.45 14.62
CA THR A 391 -2.42 -4.24 15.77
C THR A 391 -1.69 -5.57 15.74
N ILE A 392 -0.95 -5.91 16.80
CA ILE A 392 -0.13 -7.13 16.90
C ILE A 392 -0.68 -7.95 18.06
N LEU A 393 -1.11 -9.18 17.78
CA LEU A 393 -1.60 -10.12 18.77
C LEU A 393 -0.48 -10.81 19.53
N GLY A 394 -0.82 -11.72 20.44
CA GLY A 394 0.14 -12.61 21.10
C GLY A 394 0.71 -13.65 20.15
N MET A 395 1.83 -14.26 20.52
CA MET A 395 2.34 -15.44 19.82
C MET A 395 1.44 -16.63 20.13
N SER A 396 1.01 -17.34 19.09
CA SER A 396 0.19 -18.56 19.22
C SER A 396 1.00 -19.74 19.77
N GLU A 397 0.33 -20.86 20.08
CA GLU A 397 0.99 -22.10 20.50
C GLU A 397 1.87 -22.70 19.39
N PHE A 398 1.62 -22.33 18.14
CA PHE A 398 2.39 -22.77 16.96
C PHE A 398 3.52 -21.81 16.58
N GLY A 399 3.89 -20.84 17.44
CA GLY A 399 4.97 -19.88 17.13
C GLY A 399 4.56 -18.74 16.20
N LEU A 400 3.29 -18.68 15.76
CA LEU A 400 2.81 -17.67 14.83
C LEU A 400 2.49 -16.37 15.54
N VAL A 401 2.85 -15.24 14.91
CA VAL A 401 2.42 -13.90 15.32
C VAL A 401 1.50 -13.34 14.25
N GLU A 402 0.26 -13.07 14.64
CA GLU A 402 -0.75 -12.46 13.80
C GLU A 402 -0.76 -10.94 14.00
N MET A 403 -0.76 -10.20 12.90
CA MET A 403 -0.88 -8.76 12.95
C MET A 403 -1.70 -8.21 11.81
N THR A 404 -2.28 -7.02 12.04
CA THR A 404 -2.92 -6.23 11.00
C THR A 404 -2.21 -4.89 10.86
N ARG A 405 -2.03 -4.42 9.64
CA ARG A 405 -1.51 -3.10 9.33
C ARG A 405 -2.46 -2.40 8.36
N GLN A 406 -2.84 -1.17 8.68
CA GLN A 406 -3.73 -0.40 7.81
C GLN A 406 -3.01 -0.08 6.49
N ARG A 407 -3.65 -0.41 5.36
CA ARG A 407 -3.16 0.00 4.04
C ARG A 407 -3.45 1.47 3.83
N SER A 408 -2.43 2.24 3.52
CA SER A 408 -2.55 3.65 3.13
C SER A 408 -2.26 3.87 1.64
N ARG A 409 -1.55 2.96 1.01
CA ARG A 409 -1.05 3.04 -0.39
C ARG A 409 -0.91 1.65 -0.98
N GLU A 410 -0.67 1.57 -2.30
CA GLU A 410 -0.23 0.34 -2.96
C GLU A 410 1.10 -0.16 -2.39
N SER A 411 1.30 -1.48 -2.41
CA SER A 411 2.58 -2.07 -2.03
C SER A 411 3.65 -1.75 -3.08
N LEU A 412 4.92 -1.71 -2.65
CA LEU A 412 6.06 -1.46 -3.55
C LEU A 412 6.05 -2.39 -4.78
N ALA A 413 5.70 -3.66 -4.59
CA ALA A 413 5.61 -4.62 -5.69
C ALA A 413 4.49 -4.27 -6.68
N GLN A 414 3.33 -3.77 -6.22
CA GLN A 414 2.25 -3.34 -7.10
C GLN A 414 2.61 -2.06 -7.87
N THR A 415 3.38 -1.16 -7.24
CA THR A 415 3.86 0.06 -7.89
C THR A 415 4.90 -0.24 -8.98
N LEU A 416 5.80 -1.22 -8.76
CA LEU A 416 6.94 -1.47 -9.66
C LEU A 416 6.68 -2.54 -10.72
N TYR A 417 5.79 -3.51 -10.48
CA TYR A 417 5.59 -4.67 -11.34
C TYR A 417 4.16 -4.83 -11.81
N THR A 418 4.01 -5.47 -12.96
CA THR A 418 2.75 -5.98 -13.48
C THR A 418 2.74 -7.50 -13.43
N HIS A 419 1.56 -8.11 -13.56
CA HIS A 419 1.47 -9.57 -13.67
C HIS A 419 2.24 -10.07 -14.88
N CYS A 420 2.98 -11.17 -14.70
CA CYS A 420 3.70 -11.80 -15.78
C CYS A 420 2.71 -12.31 -16.85
N PRO A 421 2.75 -11.83 -18.11
CA PRO A 421 1.81 -12.27 -19.13
C PRO A 421 2.01 -13.73 -19.52
N TYR A 422 3.22 -14.28 -19.30
CA TYR A 422 3.55 -15.65 -19.66
C TYR A 422 2.86 -16.69 -18.78
N CYS A 423 2.87 -16.52 -17.45
CA CYS A 423 2.20 -17.43 -16.52
C CYS A 423 0.91 -16.83 -15.90
N SER A 424 0.45 -15.68 -16.40
CA SER A 424 -0.72 -14.96 -15.85
C SER A 424 -0.65 -14.73 -14.35
N GLY A 425 0.58 -14.60 -13.81
CA GLY A 425 0.85 -14.35 -12.39
C GLY A 425 0.92 -15.60 -11.51
N THR A 426 0.71 -16.81 -12.07
CA THR A 426 0.74 -18.06 -11.28
C THR A 426 2.15 -18.52 -10.89
N GLY A 427 3.17 -18.08 -11.66
CA GLY A 427 4.56 -18.57 -11.51
C GLY A 427 4.76 -20.02 -11.96
N LEU A 428 3.73 -20.64 -12.54
CA LEU A 428 3.73 -22.05 -12.98
C LEU A 428 3.29 -22.12 -14.44
N VAL A 429 3.87 -23.07 -15.16
CA VAL A 429 3.44 -23.51 -16.47
C VAL A 429 3.24 -25.04 -16.43
N LYS A 430 2.40 -25.57 -17.33
CA LYS A 430 2.22 -27.04 -17.40
C LYS A 430 3.56 -27.71 -17.70
N SER A 431 3.80 -28.90 -17.09
CA SER A 431 4.96 -29.72 -17.45
C SER A 431 4.83 -30.26 -18.88
N HIS A 432 5.96 -30.48 -19.53
CA HIS A 432 5.98 -31.07 -20.89
C HIS A 432 5.22 -32.41 -20.96
N GLU A 433 5.32 -33.22 -19.90
CA GLU A 433 4.57 -34.48 -19.79
C GLU A 433 3.05 -34.24 -19.79
N SER A 434 2.56 -33.26 -19.00
CA SER A 434 1.13 -32.93 -18.97
C SER A 434 0.62 -32.44 -20.33
N ILE A 435 1.43 -31.64 -21.05
CA ILE A 435 1.07 -31.14 -22.38
C ILE A 435 1.10 -32.29 -23.39
N SER A 436 2.07 -33.20 -23.30
CA SER A 436 2.12 -34.39 -24.16
C SER A 436 0.86 -35.24 -24.03
N VAL A 437 0.35 -35.45 -22.81
CA VAL A 437 -0.89 -36.16 -22.55
C VAL A 437 -2.11 -35.41 -23.16
N ASP A 438 -2.12 -34.07 -23.05
CA ASP A 438 -3.19 -33.27 -23.68
C ASP A 438 -3.15 -33.37 -25.21
N ILE A 439 -1.95 -33.36 -25.82
CA ILE A 439 -1.73 -33.58 -27.25
C ILE A 439 -2.23 -34.96 -27.64
N GLU A 440 -1.91 -36.00 -26.88
CA GLU A 440 -2.39 -37.37 -27.10
C GLU A 440 -3.93 -37.43 -27.14
N ARG A 441 -4.60 -36.79 -26.18
CA ARG A 441 -6.07 -36.73 -26.12
C ARG A 441 -6.65 -36.02 -27.33
N SER A 442 -6.03 -34.90 -27.73
CA SER A 442 -6.44 -34.16 -28.91
C SER A 442 -6.25 -34.94 -30.19
N LEU A 443 -5.12 -35.65 -30.35
CA LEU A 443 -4.87 -36.55 -31.47
C LEU A 443 -5.91 -37.65 -31.56
N LYS A 444 -6.25 -38.31 -30.47
CA LYS A 444 -7.29 -39.33 -30.42
C LYS A 444 -8.64 -38.74 -30.85
N ARG A 445 -9.00 -37.53 -30.42
CA ARG A 445 -10.24 -36.85 -30.82
C ARG A 445 -10.25 -36.54 -32.31
N LEU A 446 -9.18 -35.92 -32.84
CA LEU A 446 -9.08 -35.56 -34.26
C LEU A 446 -9.17 -36.78 -35.18
N ILE A 447 -8.45 -37.85 -34.86
CA ILE A 447 -8.38 -39.04 -35.71
C ILE A 447 -9.64 -39.89 -35.55
N LEU A 448 -10.06 -40.22 -34.32
CA LEU A 448 -11.14 -41.20 -34.09
C LEU A 448 -12.54 -40.58 -34.18
N SER A 449 -12.72 -39.30 -33.84
CA SER A 449 -14.03 -38.65 -33.83
C SER A 449 -14.24 -37.73 -35.03
N GLN A 450 -13.18 -37.09 -35.55
CA GLN A 450 -13.28 -36.13 -36.66
C GLN A 450 -12.72 -36.65 -37.98
N ASN A 451 -12.21 -37.91 -38.02
CA ASN A 451 -11.64 -38.57 -39.19
C ASN A 451 -10.53 -37.77 -39.90
N GLN A 452 -9.71 -37.06 -39.11
CA GLN A 452 -8.58 -36.29 -39.62
C GLN A 452 -7.31 -37.15 -39.59
N PHE A 453 -6.83 -37.63 -40.74
CA PHE A 453 -5.70 -38.54 -40.81
C PHE A 453 -4.40 -37.89 -41.24
N GLY A 454 -4.43 -36.67 -41.78
CA GLY A 454 -3.27 -35.88 -42.13
C GLY A 454 -3.14 -34.67 -41.19
N LEU A 455 -2.21 -34.72 -40.22
CA LEU A 455 -2.10 -33.74 -39.16
C LEU A 455 -0.70 -33.16 -39.10
N LYS A 456 -0.60 -31.83 -38.93
CA LYS A 456 0.63 -31.12 -38.63
C LYS A 456 0.49 -30.52 -37.25
N LEU A 457 1.31 -31.00 -36.32
CA LEU A 457 1.39 -30.51 -34.94
C LEU A 457 2.48 -29.43 -34.82
N VAL A 458 2.09 -28.23 -34.45
CA VAL A 458 3.00 -27.09 -34.22
C VAL A 458 3.09 -26.86 -32.73
N VAL A 459 4.31 -26.83 -32.19
CA VAL A 459 4.60 -26.69 -30.77
C VAL A 459 5.81 -25.78 -30.54
N HIS A 460 6.00 -25.34 -29.29
CA HIS A 460 7.22 -24.62 -28.89
C HIS A 460 8.46 -25.53 -29.05
N PRO A 461 9.66 -24.99 -29.42
CA PRO A 461 10.87 -25.79 -29.63
C PRO A 461 11.30 -26.68 -28.43
N GLU A 462 11.10 -26.22 -27.20
CA GLU A 462 11.40 -27.02 -26.00
C GLU A 462 10.48 -28.23 -25.85
N LEU A 463 9.19 -28.04 -26.16
CA LEU A 463 8.25 -29.14 -26.14
C LEU A 463 8.52 -30.15 -27.29
N SER A 464 8.89 -29.66 -28.48
CA SER A 464 9.30 -30.53 -29.60
C SER A 464 10.46 -31.44 -29.20
N ARG A 465 11.50 -30.89 -28.57
CA ARG A 465 12.64 -31.67 -28.08
C ARG A 465 12.22 -32.76 -27.08
N TYR A 466 11.29 -32.43 -26.18
CA TYR A 466 10.75 -33.40 -25.25
C TYR A 466 9.98 -34.53 -25.96
N LEU A 467 9.06 -34.18 -26.86
CA LEU A 467 8.27 -35.14 -27.63
C LEU A 467 9.15 -36.08 -28.48
N GLU A 468 10.21 -35.53 -29.11
CA GLU A 468 11.15 -36.31 -29.92
C GLU A 468 12.04 -37.24 -29.07
N SER A 469 12.40 -36.85 -27.86
CA SER A 469 13.28 -37.65 -27.00
C SER A 469 12.54 -38.71 -26.20
N THR A 470 11.31 -38.39 -25.74
CA THR A 470 10.57 -39.21 -24.79
C THR A 470 9.41 -39.96 -25.40
N ASP A 471 8.64 -39.31 -26.29
CA ASP A 471 7.35 -39.78 -26.77
C ASP A 471 7.34 -40.23 -28.25
N LYS A 472 8.49 -40.17 -28.92
CA LYS A 472 8.62 -40.52 -30.35
C LYS A 472 8.04 -41.88 -30.69
N ASP A 473 8.32 -42.91 -29.90
CA ASP A 473 7.85 -44.24 -30.11
C ASP A 473 6.32 -44.36 -30.01
N TYR A 474 5.75 -43.58 -29.09
CA TYR A 474 4.30 -43.51 -28.93
C TYR A 474 3.64 -42.95 -30.17
N TYR A 475 4.07 -41.78 -30.65
CA TYR A 475 3.48 -41.13 -31.85
C TYR A 475 3.67 -41.97 -33.10
N THR A 476 4.83 -42.60 -33.27
CA THR A 476 5.06 -43.52 -34.41
C THR A 476 4.13 -44.73 -34.40
N LYS A 477 3.97 -45.37 -33.23
CA LYS A 477 3.07 -46.52 -33.06
C LYS A 477 1.57 -46.11 -33.23
N PHE A 478 1.20 -44.96 -32.69
CA PHE A 478 -0.16 -44.45 -32.80
C PHE A 478 -0.53 -44.08 -34.24
N ALA A 479 0.35 -43.38 -34.91
CA ALA A 479 0.18 -43.03 -36.35
C ALA A 479 0.01 -44.28 -37.23
N SER A 480 0.88 -45.29 -37.03
CA SER A 480 0.81 -46.56 -37.78
C SER A 480 -0.49 -47.32 -37.52
N LYS A 481 -0.95 -47.41 -36.25
CA LYS A 481 -2.21 -48.10 -35.90
C LYS A 481 -3.46 -47.40 -36.42
N SER A 482 -3.42 -46.08 -36.51
CA SER A 482 -4.57 -45.26 -36.92
C SER A 482 -4.54 -44.93 -38.41
N ASN A 483 -3.58 -45.41 -39.18
CA ASN A 483 -3.31 -45.07 -40.58
C ASN A 483 -3.28 -43.54 -40.81
N ALA A 484 -2.71 -42.83 -39.83
CA ALA A 484 -2.60 -41.37 -39.84
C ALA A 484 -1.15 -40.92 -40.11
N HIS A 485 -1.02 -39.72 -40.69
CA HIS A 485 0.26 -39.05 -40.89
C HIS A 485 0.36 -37.86 -39.95
N ILE A 486 1.39 -37.81 -39.12
CA ILE A 486 1.63 -36.74 -38.11
C ILE A 486 2.98 -36.09 -38.41
N GLU A 487 2.93 -34.83 -38.83
CA GLU A 487 4.10 -34.00 -39.02
C GLU A 487 4.34 -33.11 -37.78
N PHE A 488 5.60 -32.98 -37.34
CA PHE A 488 5.98 -32.05 -36.28
C PHE A 488 6.58 -30.81 -36.87
N ALA A 489 6.17 -29.66 -36.34
CA ALA A 489 6.76 -28.37 -36.70
C ALA A 489 6.96 -27.54 -35.43
N VAL A 490 7.90 -26.63 -35.48
CA VAL A 490 8.22 -25.75 -34.34
C VAL A 490 7.83 -24.32 -34.64
N ASN A 491 7.38 -23.61 -33.59
CA ASN A 491 7.15 -22.18 -33.63
C ASN A 491 7.57 -21.59 -32.28
N ASP A 492 8.60 -20.76 -32.26
CA ASP A 492 9.17 -20.10 -31.09
C ASP A 492 8.29 -18.99 -30.52
N THR A 493 7.30 -18.52 -31.27
CA THR A 493 6.33 -17.53 -30.79
C THR A 493 5.16 -18.14 -30.00
N LEU A 494 4.98 -19.48 -30.03
CA LEU A 494 3.98 -20.15 -29.23
C LEU A 494 4.38 -20.17 -27.77
N HIS A 495 3.36 -20.04 -26.90
CA HIS A 495 3.56 -20.27 -25.47
C HIS A 495 3.92 -21.74 -25.21
N LEU A 496 4.71 -22.04 -24.17
CA LEU A 496 5.11 -23.42 -23.80
C LEU A 496 3.94 -24.36 -23.61
N ASN A 497 2.80 -23.85 -23.15
CA ASN A 497 1.58 -24.64 -22.91
C ASN A 497 0.70 -24.81 -24.14
N ASP A 498 1.01 -24.09 -25.24
CA ASP A 498 0.18 -24.06 -26.41
C ASP A 498 0.68 -25.05 -27.48
N TYR A 499 -0.28 -25.67 -28.17
CA TYR A 499 -0.05 -26.47 -29.34
C TYR A 499 -1.19 -26.26 -30.35
N VAL A 500 -0.89 -26.40 -31.62
CA VAL A 500 -1.87 -26.18 -32.69
C VAL A 500 -1.77 -27.32 -33.69
N PHE A 501 -2.93 -27.86 -34.07
CA PHE A 501 -3.04 -28.81 -35.16
C PHE A 501 -3.52 -28.12 -36.45
N TYR A 502 -2.89 -28.48 -37.53
CA TYR A 502 -3.31 -28.11 -38.88
C TYR A 502 -3.57 -29.38 -39.71
N SER A 503 -4.57 -29.34 -40.59
CA SER A 503 -4.74 -30.37 -41.60
C SER A 503 -3.67 -30.24 -42.66
N THR A 504 -2.98 -31.35 -43.00
CA THR A 504 -2.00 -31.37 -44.09
C THR A 504 -2.65 -31.31 -45.47
N LEU A 505 -3.94 -31.56 -45.57
CA LEU A 505 -4.70 -31.56 -46.85
C LEU A 505 -5.03 -30.14 -47.32
N ASN A 506 -5.43 -29.26 -46.42
CA ASN A 506 -5.92 -27.92 -46.78
C ASN A 506 -5.25 -26.79 -46.00
N GLY A 507 -4.35 -27.13 -45.09
CA GLY A 507 -3.62 -26.13 -44.25
C GLY A 507 -4.49 -25.41 -43.21
N GLN A 508 -5.73 -25.83 -43.01
CA GLN A 508 -6.62 -25.20 -42.02
C GLN A 508 -6.27 -25.62 -40.61
N LYS A 509 -6.39 -24.66 -39.67
CA LYS A 509 -6.28 -24.91 -38.24
C LYS A 509 -7.45 -25.77 -37.80
N LEU A 510 -7.18 -26.82 -37.03
CA LEU A 510 -8.17 -27.74 -36.48
C LEU A 510 -8.50 -27.35 -35.02
N ASP A 511 -9.77 -27.41 -34.70
CA ASP A 511 -10.26 -27.21 -33.32
C ASP A 511 -10.06 -28.49 -32.52
N THR A 512 -9.33 -28.37 -31.37
CA THR A 512 -8.96 -29.48 -30.50
C THR A 512 -9.77 -29.53 -29.24
#